data_4d49f60ff2081ebbbcc865f69c1a2361
#
_entry.id   4d49f60ff2081ebbbcc865f69c1a2361
#
_cell.length_a   1.000
_cell.length_b   1.000
_cell.length_c   1.000
_cell.angle_alpha   90.00
_cell.angle_beta   90.00
_cell.angle_gamma   90.00
#
_symmetry.space_group_name_H-M   'P 1'
#
loop_
_entity.id
_entity.type
_entity.pdbx_description
1 polymer ?
#
loop_
_entity_poly.entity_id
_entity_poly.type
_entity_poly.pdbx_seq_one_letter_code
_entity_poly.pdbx_strand_id
1 'polypeptide(L)'
;ASDVYKRQTQHGFRHHYALPIERDHDDTMAAQLRTLTAPFLLRRLKSDPAVISDLPDKNEMVVHASLTPEQAGLYHAVVDDMLEKINQAKGLQRKGAVLAALTKLKQVCNHPAHYFGDVSAVLRHGQHRSGKVALLEELLSTILAEGEKALIFTQYKEFGDYLANYLHQRFNVAVPF
;
A
#
# COMPACT_ATOMS: atom_id res chain seq x y z
N ALA A 1 -16.06 -33.42 -5.08
CA ALA A 1 -16.23 -32.05 -4.52
C ALA A 1 -15.64 -30.96 -5.42
N SER A 2 -14.57 -31.22 -6.15
CA SER A 2 -13.97 -30.22 -7.07
C SER A 2 -14.79 -29.94 -8.34
N ASP A 3 -15.74 -30.80 -8.69
CA ASP A 3 -16.54 -30.66 -9.92
C ASP A 3 -17.67 -29.65 -9.83
N VAL A 4 -18.14 -29.30 -8.64
CA VAL A 4 -19.20 -28.31 -8.47
C VAL A 4 -18.67 -26.92 -8.86
N TYR A 5 -17.40 -26.61 -8.54
CA TYR A 5 -16.78 -25.34 -8.91
C TYR A 5 -16.32 -25.29 -10.38
N LYS A 6 -15.89 -26.42 -10.93
CA LYS A 6 -15.47 -26.50 -12.33
C LYS A 6 -16.62 -26.34 -13.34
N ARG A 7 -17.85 -26.55 -12.92
CA ARG A 7 -19.05 -26.42 -13.77
C ARG A 7 -19.70 -25.04 -13.72
N GLN A 8 -19.28 -24.16 -12.81
CA GLN A 8 -19.77 -22.78 -12.80
C GLN A 8 -18.85 -21.90 -13.65
N THR A 9 -19.46 -21.21 -14.62
CA THR A 9 -18.76 -20.19 -15.37
C THR A 9 -18.48 -18.98 -14.45
N GLN A 10 -17.44 -18.22 -14.73
CA GLN A 10 -17.14 -16.96 -14.02
C GLN A 10 -18.37 -16.02 -14.01
N HIS A 11 -19.13 -16.01 -15.08
CA HIS A 11 -20.37 -15.25 -15.19
C HIS A 11 -21.43 -15.74 -14.19
N GLY A 12 -21.65 -17.06 -14.12
CA GLY A 12 -22.61 -17.66 -13.17
C GLY A 12 -22.23 -17.38 -11.71
N PHE A 13 -20.95 -17.54 -11.35
CA PHE A 13 -20.48 -17.21 -10.01
C PHE A 13 -20.70 -15.74 -9.67
N ARG A 14 -20.38 -14.84 -10.62
CA ARG A 14 -20.55 -13.40 -10.42
C ARG A 14 -22.00 -13.02 -10.16
N HIS A 15 -22.95 -13.57 -10.93
CA HIS A 15 -24.37 -13.25 -10.77
C HIS A 15 -24.98 -13.90 -9.52
N HIS A 16 -24.55 -15.13 -9.20
CA HIS A 16 -25.17 -15.87 -8.09
C HIS A 16 -24.62 -15.50 -6.72
N TYR A 17 -23.31 -15.20 -6.64
CA TYR A 17 -22.66 -14.89 -5.36
C TYR A 17 -22.07 -13.48 -5.31
N ALA A 18 -21.20 -13.11 -6.28
CA ALA A 18 -20.42 -11.90 -6.14
C ALA A 18 -21.28 -10.62 -6.13
N LEU A 19 -22.20 -10.46 -7.07
CA LEU A 19 -23.07 -9.28 -7.13
C LEU A 19 -24.00 -9.15 -5.92
N PRO A 20 -24.76 -10.21 -5.49
CA PRO A 20 -25.57 -10.11 -4.28
C PRO A 20 -24.75 -9.75 -3.03
N ILE A 21 -23.56 -10.35 -2.86
CA ILE A 21 -22.72 -10.11 -1.68
C ILE A 21 -22.09 -8.71 -1.71
N GLU A 22 -21.49 -8.32 -2.85
CA GLU A 22 -20.70 -7.09 -2.93
C GLU A 22 -21.55 -5.82 -3.09
N ARG A 23 -22.65 -5.93 -3.85
CA ARG A 23 -23.52 -4.79 -4.17
C ARG A 23 -24.70 -4.67 -3.24
N ASP A 24 -25.38 -5.80 -3.00
CA ASP A 24 -26.67 -5.83 -2.31
C ASP A 24 -26.49 -6.21 -0.82
N HIS A 25 -25.24 -6.53 -0.38
CA HIS A 25 -24.89 -6.92 0.99
C HIS A 25 -25.73 -8.09 1.53
N ASP A 26 -25.99 -9.08 0.67
CA ASP A 26 -26.80 -10.25 1.01
C ASP A 26 -26.02 -11.22 1.93
N ASP A 27 -26.32 -11.14 3.23
CA ASP A 27 -25.70 -11.98 4.26
C ASP A 27 -26.06 -13.47 4.09
N THR A 28 -27.21 -13.78 3.52
CA THR A 28 -27.66 -15.17 3.29
C THR A 28 -26.79 -15.82 2.22
N MET A 29 -26.54 -15.13 1.11
CA MET A 29 -25.65 -15.60 0.06
C MET A 29 -24.20 -15.68 0.55
N ALA A 30 -23.75 -14.74 1.39
CA ALA A 30 -22.44 -14.77 2.01
C ALA A 30 -22.27 -15.99 2.93
N ALA A 31 -23.27 -16.30 3.76
CA ALA A 31 -23.26 -17.47 4.64
C ALA A 31 -23.26 -18.78 3.84
N GLN A 32 -24.06 -18.87 2.79
CA GLN A 32 -24.11 -20.04 1.90
C GLN A 32 -22.75 -20.27 1.21
N LEU A 33 -22.14 -19.22 0.63
CA LEU A 33 -20.82 -19.30 0.02
C LEU A 33 -19.75 -19.73 1.03
N ARG A 34 -19.80 -19.17 2.26
CA ARG A 34 -18.89 -19.53 3.34
C ARG A 34 -19.00 -21.02 3.70
N THR A 35 -20.21 -21.55 3.82
CA THR A 35 -20.45 -22.96 4.12
C THR A 35 -19.89 -23.86 3.02
N LEU A 36 -20.11 -23.50 1.75
CA LEU A 36 -19.60 -24.26 0.61
C LEU A 36 -18.07 -24.25 0.49
N THR A 37 -17.44 -23.14 0.85
CA THR A 37 -15.97 -22.96 0.74
C THR A 37 -15.21 -23.40 1.97
N ALA A 38 -15.84 -23.43 3.15
CA ALA A 38 -15.20 -23.76 4.43
C ALA A 38 -14.35 -25.05 4.40
N PRO A 39 -14.77 -26.17 3.78
CA PRO A 39 -13.95 -27.39 3.74
C PRO A 39 -12.65 -27.24 2.93
N PHE A 40 -12.55 -26.22 2.08
CA PHE A 40 -11.42 -25.99 1.18
C PHE A 40 -10.55 -24.80 1.60
N LEU A 41 -10.98 -24.03 2.62
CA LEU A 41 -10.31 -22.83 3.10
C LEU A 41 -9.83 -23.04 4.53
N LEU A 42 -8.53 -23.17 4.69
CA LEU A 42 -7.90 -23.19 6.01
C LEU A 42 -7.47 -21.76 6.37
N ARG A 43 -8.28 -21.06 7.17
CA ARG A 43 -7.93 -19.74 7.70
C ARG A 43 -7.42 -19.88 9.14
N ARG A 44 -6.13 -19.61 9.33
CA ARG A 44 -5.50 -19.52 10.64
C ARG A 44 -5.33 -18.05 11.00
N LEU A 45 -5.80 -17.66 12.17
CA LEU A 45 -5.61 -16.31 12.70
C LEU A 45 -4.43 -16.34 13.67
N LYS A 46 -3.53 -15.37 13.57
CA LYS A 46 -2.41 -15.21 14.52
C LYS A 46 -2.89 -14.84 15.94
N SER A 47 -4.12 -14.34 16.06
CA SER A 47 -4.79 -14.04 17.33
C SER A 47 -5.46 -15.26 17.98
N ASP A 48 -5.42 -16.43 17.35
CA ASP A 48 -5.98 -17.68 17.90
C ASP A 48 -4.92 -18.39 18.72
N PRO A 49 -5.04 -18.44 20.05
CA PRO A 49 -4.06 -19.11 20.92
C PRO A 49 -3.88 -20.60 20.64
N ALA A 50 -4.88 -21.25 20.02
CA ALA A 50 -4.79 -22.65 19.60
C ALA A 50 -3.87 -22.85 18.39
N VAL A 51 -3.59 -21.77 17.63
CA VAL A 51 -2.69 -21.81 16.46
C VAL A 51 -1.27 -21.43 16.84
N ILE A 52 -1.10 -20.35 17.61
CA ILE A 52 0.20 -19.85 18.09
C ILE A 52 -0.03 -19.24 19.48
N SER A 53 0.69 -19.74 20.48
CA SER A 53 0.57 -19.31 21.88
C SER A 53 1.67 -18.36 22.34
N ASP A 54 2.73 -18.16 21.55
CA ASP A 54 3.95 -17.45 21.92
C ASP A 54 4.13 -16.09 21.19
N LEU A 55 3.11 -15.64 20.46
CA LEU A 55 3.14 -14.31 19.86
C LEU A 55 2.77 -13.24 20.89
N PRO A 56 3.54 -12.16 20.96
CA PRO A 56 3.18 -10.99 21.76
C PRO A 56 1.92 -10.31 21.20
N ASP A 57 1.28 -9.50 22.03
CA ASP A 57 0.15 -8.67 21.63
C ASP A 57 0.51 -7.75 20.47
N LYS A 58 -0.43 -7.62 19.52
CA LYS A 58 -0.27 -6.75 18.37
C LYS A 58 -0.51 -5.30 18.78
N ASN A 59 0.52 -4.48 18.73
CA ASN A 59 0.41 -3.03 18.85
C ASN A 59 0.39 -2.39 17.47
N GLU A 60 -0.63 -1.60 17.17
CA GLU A 60 -0.73 -0.82 15.94
C GLU A 60 -0.70 0.67 16.25
N MET A 61 0.17 1.38 15.55
CA MET A 61 0.28 2.84 15.65
C MET A 61 0.24 3.46 14.27
N VAL A 62 -0.58 4.48 14.10
CA VAL A 62 -0.62 5.29 12.88
C VAL A 62 0.17 6.57 13.13
N VAL A 63 1.24 6.76 12.36
CA VAL A 63 2.09 7.94 12.44
C VAL A 63 1.95 8.75 11.16
N HIS A 64 1.74 10.06 11.29
CA HIS A 64 1.56 10.97 10.16
C HIS A 64 2.82 11.77 9.90
N ALA A 65 3.27 11.75 8.64
CA ALA A 65 4.39 12.58 8.17
C ALA A 65 3.86 13.79 7.41
N SER A 66 4.36 14.97 7.70
CA SER A 66 4.08 16.19 6.94
C SER A 66 4.81 16.19 5.61
N LEU A 67 4.22 16.78 4.58
CA LEU A 67 4.90 16.99 3.31
C LEU A 67 5.98 18.07 3.47
N THR A 68 7.11 17.88 2.79
CA THR A 68 8.10 18.96 2.63
C THR A 68 7.56 20.05 1.69
N PRO A 69 8.11 21.28 1.69
CA PRO A 69 7.71 22.31 0.74
C PRO A 69 7.83 21.86 -0.73
N GLU A 70 8.87 21.07 -1.06
CA GLU A 70 9.04 20.48 -2.39
C GLU A 70 7.90 19.51 -2.72
N GLN A 71 7.55 18.62 -1.80
CA GLN A 71 6.42 17.70 -1.99
C GLN A 71 5.09 18.44 -2.09
N ALA A 72 4.87 19.47 -1.29
CA ALA A 72 3.63 20.27 -1.34
C ALA A 72 3.47 20.95 -2.70
N GLY A 73 4.53 21.55 -3.24
CA GLY A 73 4.51 22.15 -4.57
C GLY A 73 4.19 21.13 -5.68
N LEU A 74 4.84 19.96 -5.65
CA LEU A 74 4.55 18.88 -6.60
C LEU A 74 3.13 18.33 -6.44
N TYR A 75 2.65 18.21 -5.21
CA TYR A 75 1.28 17.76 -4.94
C TYR A 75 0.24 18.68 -5.57
N HIS A 76 0.39 20.00 -5.36
CA HIS A 76 -0.50 21.01 -5.98
C HIS A 76 -0.44 20.93 -7.51
N ALA A 77 0.74 20.85 -8.11
CA ALA A 77 0.88 20.76 -9.56
C ALA A 77 0.18 19.50 -10.13
N VAL A 78 0.25 18.36 -9.45
CA VAL A 78 -0.47 17.14 -9.87
C VAL A 78 -1.97 17.28 -9.74
N VAL A 79 -2.47 17.96 -8.69
CA VAL A 79 -3.90 18.21 -8.50
C VAL A 79 -4.42 19.15 -9.59
N ASP A 80 -3.71 20.21 -9.90
CA ASP A 80 -4.10 21.20 -10.94
C ASP A 80 -4.15 20.51 -12.32
N ASP A 81 -3.14 19.75 -12.71
CA ASP A 81 -3.12 18.95 -13.95
C ASP A 81 -4.30 17.94 -14.00
N MET A 82 -4.61 17.32 -12.87
CA MET A 82 -5.76 16.43 -12.77
C MET A 82 -7.08 17.14 -13.00
N LEU A 83 -7.29 18.29 -12.36
CA LEU A 83 -8.52 19.08 -12.48
C LEU A 83 -8.72 19.57 -13.90
N GLU A 84 -7.67 20.03 -14.56
CA GLU A 84 -7.70 20.42 -15.97
C GLU A 84 -8.13 19.25 -16.87
N LYS A 85 -7.50 18.08 -16.71
CA LYS A 85 -7.84 16.88 -17.48
C LYS A 85 -9.25 16.38 -17.22
N ILE A 86 -9.74 16.45 -15.98
CA ILE A 86 -11.10 16.07 -15.61
C ILE A 86 -12.14 16.99 -16.29
N ASN A 87 -11.86 18.30 -16.36
CA ASN A 87 -12.74 19.25 -17.00
C ASN A 87 -12.86 19.05 -18.53
N GLN A 88 -11.79 18.56 -19.15
CA GLN A 88 -11.74 18.29 -20.60
C GLN A 88 -12.23 16.88 -20.97
N ALA A 89 -12.25 15.92 -20.03
CA ALA A 89 -12.54 14.51 -20.27
C ALA A 89 -13.98 14.12 -19.91
N LYS A 90 -14.52 13.10 -20.60
CA LYS A 90 -15.84 12.51 -20.31
C LYS A 90 -15.74 11.00 -20.07
N GLY A 91 -16.68 10.47 -19.28
CA GLY A 91 -16.85 9.02 -19.11
C GLY A 91 -15.60 8.28 -18.61
N LEU A 92 -15.14 7.29 -19.38
CA LEU A 92 -14.01 6.43 -19.02
C LEU A 92 -12.68 7.17 -18.95
N GLN A 93 -12.48 8.17 -19.82
CA GLN A 93 -11.26 9.01 -19.82
C GLN A 93 -11.12 9.80 -18.50
N ARG A 94 -12.23 10.31 -17.96
CA ARG A 94 -12.26 11.01 -16.67
C ARG A 94 -11.84 10.08 -15.53
N LYS A 95 -12.36 8.85 -15.50
CA LYS A 95 -11.95 7.85 -14.50
C LYS A 95 -10.46 7.52 -14.60
N GLY A 96 -9.94 7.37 -15.82
CA GLY A 96 -8.51 7.14 -16.08
C GLY A 96 -7.63 8.28 -15.58
N ALA A 97 -8.02 9.55 -15.80
CA ALA A 97 -7.30 10.71 -15.33
C ALA A 97 -7.21 10.76 -13.80
N VAL A 98 -8.30 10.45 -13.09
CA VAL A 98 -8.33 10.37 -11.61
C VAL A 98 -7.38 9.29 -11.10
N LEU A 99 -7.43 8.07 -11.67
CA LEU A 99 -6.57 6.97 -11.24
C LEU A 99 -5.08 7.27 -11.48
N ALA A 100 -4.75 7.86 -12.63
CA ALA A 100 -3.39 8.29 -12.93
C ALA A 100 -2.89 9.35 -11.94
N ALA A 101 -3.73 10.34 -11.61
CA ALA A 101 -3.39 11.36 -10.63
C ALA A 101 -3.19 10.77 -9.22
N LEU A 102 -4.06 9.86 -8.78
CA LEU A 102 -3.90 9.18 -7.48
C LEU A 102 -2.56 8.44 -7.38
N THR A 103 -2.12 7.79 -8.48
CA THR A 103 -0.81 7.12 -8.52
C THR A 103 0.32 8.13 -8.38
N LYS A 104 0.28 9.25 -9.14
CA LYS A 104 1.27 10.32 -9.05
C LYS A 104 1.32 10.96 -7.66
N LEU A 105 0.15 11.22 -7.05
CA LEU A 105 0.06 11.77 -5.69
C LEU A 105 0.69 10.84 -4.66
N LYS A 106 0.46 9.52 -4.77
CA LYS A 106 1.14 8.52 -3.91
C LYS A 106 2.66 8.57 -4.09
N GLN A 107 3.16 8.68 -5.32
CA GLN A 107 4.59 8.79 -5.62
C GLN A 107 5.18 10.07 -5.03
N VAL A 108 4.54 11.22 -5.19
CA VAL A 108 4.94 12.50 -4.57
C VAL A 108 5.00 12.38 -3.05
N CYS A 109 3.96 11.80 -2.43
CA CYS A 109 3.91 11.58 -0.98
C CYS A 109 4.98 10.61 -0.46
N ASN A 110 5.48 9.70 -1.30
CA ASN A 110 6.60 8.86 -0.92
C ASN A 110 7.93 9.65 -0.99
N HIS A 111 8.27 10.14 -2.19
CA HIS A 111 9.50 10.91 -2.38
C HIS A 111 9.49 11.61 -3.76
N PRO A 112 10.02 12.84 -3.91
CA PRO A 112 10.15 13.51 -5.20
C PRO A 112 10.89 12.68 -6.26
N ALA A 113 12.00 12.02 -5.92
CA ALA A 113 12.73 11.15 -6.84
C ALA A 113 11.86 9.98 -7.37
N HIS A 114 10.98 9.44 -6.55
CA HIS A 114 10.04 8.41 -6.97
C HIS A 114 9.00 8.96 -7.98
N TYR A 115 8.55 10.20 -7.79
CA TYR A 115 7.64 10.87 -8.73
C TYR A 115 8.29 11.16 -10.08
N PHE A 116 9.55 11.63 -10.06
CA PHE A 116 10.28 11.93 -11.28
C PHE A 116 10.83 10.67 -11.97
N GLY A 117 10.92 9.54 -11.25
CA GLY A 117 11.54 8.31 -11.75
C GLY A 117 13.04 8.48 -11.97
N ASP A 118 13.68 9.33 -11.21
CA ASP A 118 15.10 9.61 -11.28
C ASP A 118 15.84 9.08 -10.05
N VAL A 119 17.18 9.00 -10.13
CA VAL A 119 18.05 8.60 -9.04
C VAL A 119 18.55 9.79 -8.21
N SER A 120 17.81 10.89 -8.20
CA SER A 120 18.20 12.09 -7.46
C SER A 120 18.33 11.81 -5.96
N ALA A 121 19.22 12.56 -5.29
CA ALA A 121 19.53 12.31 -3.90
C ALA A 121 18.31 12.40 -2.96
N VAL A 122 18.30 11.55 -1.93
CA VAL A 122 17.29 11.56 -0.86
C VAL A 122 17.31 12.89 -0.10
N LEU A 123 18.50 13.40 0.09
CA LEU A 123 18.73 14.69 0.74
C LEU A 123 19.08 15.77 -0.30
N ARG A 124 18.64 16.98 -0.05
CA ARG A 124 19.06 18.16 -0.78
C ARG A 124 19.64 19.16 0.20
N HIS A 125 20.92 19.53 0.02
CA HIS A 125 21.64 20.40 0.95
C HIS A 125 21.56 19.92 2.42
N GLY A 126 21.64 18.59 2.64
CA GLY A 126 21.56 17.99 3.97
C GLY A 126 20.13 17.88 4.55
N GLN A 127 19.09 18.33 3.83
CA GLN A 127 17.72 18.26 4.27
C GLN A 127 16.93 17.17 3.52
N HIS A 128 16.03 16.51 4.22
CA HIS A 128 15.13 15.53 3.60
C HIS A 128 14.19 16.18 2.59
N ARG A 129 14.07 15.53 1.43
CA ARG A 129 13.10 15.90 0.38
C ARG A 129 11.73 15.26 0.62
N SER A 130 11.63 14.31 1.55
CA SER A 130 10.40 13.60 1.90
C SER A 130 10.20 13.57 3.40
N GLY A 131 9.04 14.03 3.86
CA GLY A 131 8.66 13.94 5.26
C GLY A 131 8.50 12.50 5.74
N LYS A 132 8.02 11.58 4.88
CA LYS A 132 7.95 10.14 5.23
C LYS A 132 9.32 9.53 5.46
N VAL A 133 10.30 9.85 4.61
CA VAL A 133 11.67 9.32 4.75
C VAL A 133 12.35 9.91 5.97
N ALA A 134 12.13 11.21 6.26
CA ALA A 134 12.65 11.84 7.47
C ALA A 134 12.12 11.14 8.73
N LEU A 135 10.81 10.94 8.82
CA LEU A 135 10.17 10.24 9.94
C LEU A 135 10.61 8.78 10.04
N LEU A 136 10.74 8.09 8.91
CA LEU A 136 11.25 6.71 8.89
C LEU A 136 12.68 6.63 9.43
N GLU A 137 13.55 7.58 9.05
CA GLU A 137 14.92 7.63 9.55
C GLU A 137 14.97 7.86 11.06
N GLU A 138 14.12 8.74 11.59
CA GLU A 138 14.01 8.98 13.03
C GLU A 138 13.58 7.71 13.78
N LEU A 139 12.52 7.03 13.31
CA LEU A 139 12.04 5.77 13.89
C LEU A 139 13.10 4.66 13.84
N LEU A 140 13.78 4.52 12.70
CA LEU A 140 14.85 3.51 12.54
C LEU A 140 16.06 3.82 13.42
N SER A 141 16.40 5.08 13.62
CA SER A 141 17.48 5.48 14.52
C SER A 141 17.21 4.99 15.95
N THR A 142 15.98 5.10 16.43
CA THR A 142 15.58 4.60 17.75
C THR A 142 15.60 3.08 17.81
N ILE A 143 14.97 2.40 16.85
CA ILE A 143 14.90 0.93 16.78
C ILE A 143 16.30 0.30 16.75
N LEU A 144 17.20 0.85 15.92
CA LEU A 144 18.55 0.34 15.79
C LEU A 144 19.40 0.64 17.03
N ALA A 145 19.20 1.78 17.71
CA ALA A 145 19.87 2.10 18.96
C ALA A 145 19.49 1.14 20.10
N GLU A 146 18.28 0.60 20.07
CA GLU A 146 17.78 -0.42 21.00
C GLU A 146 18.24 -1.85 20.61
N GLY A 147 18.97 -2.01 19.51
CA GLY A 147 19.41 -3.31 18.99
C GLY A 147 18.31 -4.13 18.31
N GLU A 148 17.18 -3.52 18.05
CA GLU A 148 16.01 -4.14 17.44
C GLU A 148 16.10 -4.17 15.91
N LYS A 149 15.16 -4.87 15.27
CA LYS A 149 15.07 -5.03 13.81
C LYS A 149 13.75 -4.50 13.29
N ALA A 150 13.75 -3.98 12.06
CA ALA A 150 12.56 -3.49 11.39
C ALA A 150 12.31 -4.19 10.06
N LEU A 151 11.03 -4.42 9.73
CA LEU A 151 10.58 -4.82 8.41
C LEU A 151 9.82 -3.63 7.80
N ILE A 152 10.24 -3.20 6.60
CA ILE A 152 9.67 -2.05 5.91
C ILE A 152 8.93 -2.57 4.67
N PHE A 153 7.66 -2.19 4.53
CA PHE A 153 6.82 -2.57 3.39
C PHE A 153 6.49 -1.37 2.52
N THR A 154 6.65 -1.52 1.23
CA THR A 154 6.26 -0.53 0.23
C THR A 154 5.48 -1.20 -0.90
N GLN A 155 4.56 -0.45 -1.54
CA GLN A 155 3.80 -0.91 -2.70
C GLN A 155 4.57 -0.74 -4.03
N TYR A 156 5.68 0.00 -4.02
CA TYR A 156 6.43 0.38 -5.22
C TYR A 156 7.83 -0.20 -5.16
N LYS A 157 8.14 -1.09 -6.10
CA LYS A 157 9.45 -1.73 -6.17
C LYS A 157 10.57 -0.71 -6.35
N GLU A 158 10.42 0.23 -7.29
CA GLU A 158 11.42 1.24 -7.60
C GLU A 158 11.73 2.12 -6.36
N PHE A 159 10.70 2.45 -5.58
CA PHE A 159 10.90 3.18 -4.33
C PHE A 159 11.58 2.31 -3.26
N GLY A 160 11.29 1.00 -3.23
CA GLY A 160 11.94 0.05 -2.34
C GLY A 160 13.43 -0.08 -2.62
N ASP A 161 13.82 -0.27 -3.88
CA ASP A 161 15.23 -0.32 -4.31
C ASP A 161 15.99 0.96 -3.91
N TYR A 162 15.37 2.11 -4.16
CA TYR A 162 15.92 3.42 -3.81
C TYR A 162 16.10 3.60 -2.30
N LEU A 163 15.09 3.24 -1.53
CA LEU A 163 15.07 3.34 -0.06
C LEU A 163 16.11 2.40 0.57
N ALA A 164 16.21 1.15 0.08
CA ALA A 164 17.16 0.17 0.58
C ALA A 164 18.61 0.66 0.44
N ASN A 165 18.95 1.22 -0.73
CA ASN A 165 20.29 1.80 -0.96
C ASN A 165 20.56 2.98 -0.01
N TYR A 166 19.59 3.86 0.17
CA TYR A 166 19.73 4.99 1.09
C TYR A 166 19.95 4.52 2.54
N LEU A 167 19.10 3.62 3.04
CA LEU A 167 19.16 3.13 4.42
C LEU A 167 20.47 2.36 4.67
N HIS A 168 20.94 1.56 3.70
CA HIS A 168 22.22 0.89 3.78
C HIS A 168 23.37 1.90 4.00
N GLN A 169 23.41 2.96 3.19
CA GLN A 169 24.45 4.00 3.30
C GLN A 169 24.32 4.80 4.60
N ARG A 170 23.08 5.11 5.01
CA ARG A 170 22.80 5.97 6.17
C ARG A 170 23.14 5.33 7.49
N PHE A 171 22.81 4.05 7.65
CA PHE A 171 22.94 3.29 8.89
C PHE A 171 24.10 2.29 8.88
N ASN A 172 24.76 2.09 7.75
CA ASN A 172 25.79 1.07 7.55
C ASN A 172 25.33 -0.35 7.96
N VAL A 173 24.08 -0.69 7.64
CA VAL A 173 23.47 -2.00 7.93
C VAL A 173 23.09 -2.70 6.63
N ALA A 174 23.02 -4.04 6.65
CA ALA A 174 22.51 -4.80 5.52
C ALA A 174 20.99 -4.58 5.41
N VAL A 175 20.54 -4.16 4.22
CA VAL A 175 19.10 -3.97 3.90
C VAL A 175 18.77 -4.90 2.75
N PRO A 176 18.38 -6.16 2.99
CA PRO A 176 17.93 -7.07 1.93
C PRO A 176 16.58 -6.60 1.38
N PHE A 177 16.47 -6.63 0.03
CA PHE A 177 15.24 -6.20 -0.66
C PHE A 177 14.93 -7.12 -1.86
#